data_543187c07183f5b59b8cee7ad9487926
#
_entry.id   543187c07183f5b59b8cee7ad9487926
#
_cell.length_a   1.000
_cell.length_b   1.000
_cell.length_c   1.000
_cell.angle_alpha   90.00
_cell.angle_beta   90.00
_cell.angle_gamma   90.00
#
_symmetry.space_group_name_H-M   'P 1'
#
loop_
_entity.id
_entity.type
_entity.pdbx_description
1 polymer ?
#
loop_
_entity_poly.entity_id
_entity_poly.type
_entity_poly.pdbx_seq_one_letter_code
_entity_poly.pdbx_strand_id
1 'polypeptide(L)'
;MSAFDQEIKWRVPSTTAKWKGKAEIVMSVATPKGRGKTAIDIRTRRTIEHPKGEGFTREGVRLSLEDTSTLIKALTHTLEELRETDEI
;
A
#
# COMPACT_ATOMS: atom_id res chain seq x y z
N MET A 1 -12.98 2.13 17.72
CA MET A 1 -12.30 3.36 17.33
C MET A 1 -10.86 3.09 16.93
N SER A 2 -10.43 3.72 15.88
CA SER A 2 -9.04 3.58 15.45
C SER A 2 -8.11 4.41 16.32
N ALA A 3 -6.94 3.86 16.65
CA ALA A 3 -5.91 4.59 17.35
C ALA A 3 -5.15 5.56 16.44
N PHE A 4 -5.47 5.55 15.16
CA PHE A 4 -4.82 6.37 14.15
C PHE A 4 -5.84 7.09 13.29
N ASP A 5 -5.48 8.30 12.88
CA ASP A 5 -6.17 8.99 11.81
C ASP A 5 -5.48 8.60 10.52
N GLN A 6 -6.24 8.16 9.53
CA GLN A 6 -5.69 7.78 8.24
C GLN A 6 -6.19 8.69 7.15
N GLU A 7 -5.28 9.14 6.31
CA GLU A 7 -5.61 9.96 5.15
C GLU A 7 -5.09 9.27 3.92
N ILE A 8 -5.98 8.96 3.00
CA ILE A 8 -5.62 8.33 1.74
C ILE A 8 -4.92 9.33 0.85
N LYS A 9 -3.71 8.99 0.41
CA LYS A 9 -2.92 9.85 -0.47
C LYS A 9 -2.93 9.38 -1.92
N TRP A 10 -2.99 8.07 -2.14
CA TRP A 10 -2.96 7.49 -3.48
C TRP A 10 -3.86 6.29 -3.57
N ARG A 11 -4.52 6.17 -4.71
CA ARG A 11 -5.34 4.99 -5.03
C ARG A 11 -5.08 4.66 -6.48
N VAL A 12 -4.52 3.49 -6.74
CA VAL A 12 -4.26 3.05 -8.10
C VAL A 12 -4.80 1.65 -8.32
N PRO A 13 -5.37 1.38 -9.50
CA PRO A 13 -5.86 0.03 -9.80
C PRO A 13 -4.73 -0.98 -9.72
N SER A 14 -5.00 -2.13 -9.16
CA SER A 14 -4.02 -3.21 -9.11
C SER A 14 -3.93 -3.89 -10.48
N THR A 15 -2.71 -4.11 -10.93
CA THR A 15 -2.45 -4.85 -12.17
C THR A 15 -2.04 -6.28 -11.89
N THR A 16 -1.88 -6.66 -10.63
CA THR A 16 -1.57 -8.03 -10.24
C THR A 16 -2.70 -8.95 -10.69
N ALA A 17 -2.35 -10.06 -11.33
CA ALA A 17 -3.35 -10.96 -11.92
C ALA A 17 -4.47 -11.35 -10.96
N LYS A 18 -4.14 -11.61 -9.70
CA LYS A 18 -5.13 -11.96 -8.67
C LYS A 18 -6.16 -10.86 -8.45
N TRP A 19 -5.75 -9.61 -8.55
CA TRP A 19 -6.58 -8.47 -8.19
C TRP A 19 -6.98 -7.58 -9.36
N LYS A 20 -6.54 -7.91 -10.56
CA LYS A 20 -6.80 -7.07 -11.73
C LYS A 20 -8.28 -6.84 -11.94
N GLY A 21 -8.70 -5.59 -11.93
CA GLY A 21 -10.10 -5.21 -12.06
C GLY A 21 -10.95 -5.44 -10.83
N LYS A 22 -10.35 -5.94 -9.74
CA LYS A 22 -11.09 -6.29 -8.51
C LYS A 22 -10.65 -5.52 -7.29
N ALA A 23 -9.51 -4.86 -7.38
CA ALA A 23 -8.97 -4.14 -6.24
C ALA A 23 -8.08 -2.99 -6.70
N GLU A 24 -7.77 -2.14 -5.76
CA GLU A 24 -6.83 -1.05 -5.96
C GLU A 24 -5.80 -1.08 -4.84
N ILE A 25 -4.64 -0.51 -5.11
CA ILE A 25 -3.60 -0.33 -4.11
C ILE A 25 -3.84 1.05 -3.50
N VAL A 26 -3.97 1.08 -2.19
CA VAL A 26 -4.23 2.33 -1.46
C VAL A 26 -3.06 2.64 -0.55
N MET A 27 -2.52 3.82 -0.72
CA MET A 27 -1.48 4.32 0.17
C MET A 27 -2.07 5.43 1.03
N SER A 28 -1.91 5.30 2.34
CA SER A 28 -2.40 6.31 3.27
C SER A 28 -1.35 6.67 4.29
N VAL A 29 -1.56 7.82 4.92
CA VAL A 29 -0.74 8.27 6.04
C VAL A 29 -1.52 7.98 7.31
N ALA A 30 -0.90 7.25 8.23
CA ALA A 30 -1.48 6.94 9.53
C ALA A 30 -0.82 7.81 10.57
N THR A 31 -1.61 8.69 11.20
CA THR A 31 -1.13 9.58 12.23
C THR A 31 -1.71 9.11 13.57
N PRO A 32 -0.88 8.80 14.57
CA PRO A 32 -1.40 8.34 15.86
C PRO A 32 -2.13 9.48 16.57
N LYS A 33 -3.19 9.14 17.28
CA LYS A 33 -3.98 10.11 18.06
C LYS A 33 -3.36 10.47 19.41
N GLY A 34 -2.28 9.82 19.75
CA GLY A 34 -1.55 10.07 20.99
C GLY A 34 -0.08 10.01 20.74
N ARG A 35 0.63 9.30 21.58
CA ARG A 35 2.06 9.11 21.41
C ARG A 35 2.30 8.15 20.25
N GLY A 36 3.36 8.37 19.53
CA GLY A 36 3.74 7.51 18.43
C GLY A 36 4.19 8.34 17.24
N LYS A 37 4.57 7.67 16.19
CA LYS A 37 5.09 8.31 14.99
C LYS A 37 4.17 8.07 13.81
N THR A 38 4.11 9.04 12.94
CA THR A 38 3.41 8.92 11.66
C THR A 38 3.99 7.76 10.86
N ALA A 39 3.14 7.02 10.20
CA ALA A 39 3.55 5.88 9.39
C ALA A 39 2.87 5.91 8.04
N ILE A 40 3.44 5.19 7.09
CA ILE A 40 2.86 5.00 5.77
C ILE A 40 2.20 3.62 5.75
N ASP A 41 0.97 3.57 5.29
CA ASP A 41 0.22 2.32 5.16
C ASP A 41 -0.05 2.04 3.69
N ILE A 42 0.30 0.85 3.23
CA ILE A 42 0.06 0.43 1.85
C ILE A 42 -0.76 -0.84 1.91
N ARG A 43 -1.96 -0.81 1.33
CA ARG A 43 -2.88 -1.93 1.36
C ARG A 43 -3.62 -2.11 0.07
N THR A 44 -4.11 -3.32 -0.13
CA THR A 44 -5.03 -3.60 -1.21
C THR A 44 -6.45 -3.39 -0.69
N ARG A 45 -7.28 -2.72 -1.47
CA ARG A 45 -8.68 -2.52 -1.14
C ARG A 45 -9.53 -3.11 -2.25
N ARG A 46 -10.49 -3.94 -1.87
CA ARG A 46 -11.42 -4.51 -2.84
C ARG A 46 -12.37 -3.44 -3.33
N THR A 47 -12.56 -3.41 -4.64
CA THR A 47 -13.50 -2.48 -5.28
C THR A 47 -14.78 -3.16 -5.66
N ILE A 48 -14.81 -4.49 -5.60
CA ILE A 48 -15.99 -5.27 -5.91
C ILE A 48 -16.78 -5.51 -4.63
N GLU A 49 -18.09 -5.35 -4.73
CA GLU A 49 -18.98 -5.62 -3.63
C GLU A 49 -18.84 -7.09 -3.21
N HIS A 50 -18.71 -7.30 -1.92
CA HIS A 50 -18.55 -8.61 -1.34
C HIS A 50 -19.68 -8.83 -0.33
N PRO A 51 -20.13 -10.06 -0.12
CA PRO A 51 -21.18 -10.33 0.89
C PRO A 51 -20.91 -9.77 2.27
N LYS A 52 -19.63 -9.61 2.60
CA LYS A 52 -19.21 -9.02 3.87
C LYS A 52 -18.88 -7.54 3.74
N GLY A 53 -19.20 -6.93 2.61
CA GLY A 53 -18.96 -5.52 2.37
C GLY A 53 -17.57 -5.23 1.82
N GLU A 54 -17.39 -3.99 1.35
CA GLU A 54 -16.12 -3.52 0.89
C GLU A 54 -15.19 -3.25 2.06
N GLY A 55 -13.92 -3.37 1.84
CA GLY A 55 -12.97 -3.01 2.86
C GLY A 55 -11.55 -3.30 2.47
N PHE A 56 -10.65 -2.83 3.30
CA PHE A 56 -9.24 -3.13 3.14
C PHE A 56 -9.02 -4.60 3.42
N THR A 57 -8.16 -5.22 2.62
CA THR A 57 -7.75 -6.59 2.86
C THR A 57 -6.70 -6.57 3.97
N ARG A 58 -6.31 -7.77 4.42
CA ARG A 58 -5.19 -7.89 5.37
C ARG A 58 -3.85 -7.81 4.64
N GLU A 59 -3.88 -7.79 3.31
CA GLU A 59 -2.67 -7.72 2.51
C GLU A 59 -2.17 -6.28 2.46
N GLY A 60 -1.20 -5.98 3.29
CA GLY A 60 -0.63 -4.65 3.35
C GLY A 60 0.48 -4.57 4.36
N VAL A 61 1.13 -3.42 4.38
CA VAL A 61 2.22 -3.16 5.32
C VAL A 61 2.09 -1.76 5.88
N ARG A 62 2.54 -1.60 7.10
CA ARG A 62 2.64 -0.29 7.73
C ARG A 62 4.11 -0.03 8.03
N LEU A 63 4.62 1.07 7.52
CA LEU A 63 6.04 1.39 7.55
C LEU A 63 6.30 2.69 8.29
N SER A 64 7.38 2.75 9.05
CA SER A 64 7.87 4.01 9.57
C SER A 64 8.35 4.86 8.40
N LEU A 65 8.55 6.15 8.62
CA LEU A 65 9.07 7.03 7.58
C LEU A 65 10.47 6.60 7.16
N GLU A 66 11.28 6.16 8.11
CA GLU A 66 12.62 5.68 7.84
C GLU A 66 12.60 4.41 6.98
N ASP A 67 11.77 3.44 7.36
CA ASP A 67 11.64 2.21 6.59
C ASP A 67 11.08 2.48 5.20
N THR A 68 10.18 3.45 5.07
CA THR A 68 9.63 3.85 3.78
C THR A 68 10.75 4.37 2.88
N SER A 69 11.63 5.22 3.41
CA SER A 69 12.75 5.76 2.66
C SER A 69 13.68 4.65 2.18
N THR A 70 13.98 3.70 3.05
CA THR A 70 14.82 2.55 2.72
C THR A 70 14.17 1.67 1.66
N LEU A 71 12.87 1.44 1.80
CA LEU A 71 12.15 0.59 0.86
C LEU A 71 12.04 1.22 -0.53
N ILE A 72 11.90 2.54 -0.61
CA ILE A 72 11.89 3.23 -1.90
C ILE A 72 13.18 2.95 -2.66
N LYS A 73 14.31 3.02 -1.98
CA LYS A 73 15.61 2.74 -2.60
C LYS A 73 15.71 1.28 -3.05
N ALA A 74 15.28 0.37 -2.19
CA ALA A 74 15.32 -1.06 -2.50
C ALA A 74 14.41 -1.40 -3.69
N LEU A 75 13.21 -0.87 -3.69
CA LEU A 75 12.26 -1.10 -4.79
C LEU A 75 12.76 -0.52 -6.10
N THR A 76 13.30 0.69 -6.06
CA THR A 76 13.84 1.35 -7.24
C THR A 76 14.97 0.53 -7.84
N HIS A 77 15.90 0.11 -7.00
CA HIS A 77 17.04 -0.68 -7.44
C HIS A 77 16.61 -2.03 -8.03
N THR A 78 15.73 -2.71 -7.34
CA THR A 78 15.22 -4.01 -7.81
C THR A 78 14.46 -3.88 -9.12
N LEU A 79 13.64 -2.84 -9.25
CA LEU A 79 12.88 -2.61 -10.46
C LEU A 79 13.83 -2.34 -11.65
N GLU A 80 14.88 -1.59 -11.43
CA GLU A 80 15.88 -1.34 -12.46
C GLU A 80 16.58 -2.63 -12.91
N GLU A 81 16.96 -3.47 -11.95
CA GLU A 81 17.55 -4.77 -12.27
C GLU A 81 16.61 -5.63 -13.09
N LEU A 82 15.35 -5.69 -12.73
CA LEU A 82 14.36 -6.48 -13.43
C LEU A 82 14.12 -5.95 -14.85
N ARG A 83 14.12 -4.65 -15.03
CA ARG A 83 13.96 -4.04 -16.34
C ARG A 83 15.13 -4.36 -17.25
N GLU A 84 16.34 -4.36 -16.72
CA GLU A 84 17.52 -4.72 -17.49
C GLU A 84 17.50 -6.19 -17.92
N THR A 85 17.02 -7.06 -17.03
CA THR A 85 16.94 -8.50 -17.29
C THR A 85 15.81 -8.83 -18.25
N ASP A 86 14.66 -8.18 -18.08
CA ASP A 86 13.48 -8.44 -18.90
C ASP A 86 13.41 -7.60 -20.16
N GLU A 87 14.40 -6.81 -20.38
CA GLU A 87 14.43 -5.99 -21.56
C GLU A 87 14.69 -6.84 -22.75
N ILE A 88 13.75 -6.88 -23.53
CA ILE A 88 13.73 -7.82 -24.61
C ILE A 88 13.45 -7.08 -25.90
#